data_e2ad7c30a8e6f9847675667b8d64fe2a
#
_entry.id   e2ad7c30a8e6f9847675667b8d64fe2a
#
_cell.length_a   1.000
_cell.length_b   1.000
_cell.length_c   1.000
_cell.angle_alpha   90.00
_cell.angle_beta   90.00
_cell.angle_gamma   90.00
#
_symmetry.space_group_name_H-M   'P 1'
#
loop_
_entity.id
_entity.type
_entity.pdbx_description
1 polymer ?
#
loop_
_entity_poly.entity_id
_entity_poly.type
_entity_poly.pdbx_seq_one_letter_code
_entity_poly.pdbx_strand_id
1 'polypeptide(L)'
;MTLAQQFAEDRADLPTSLGSAELRKLGNDVLRQSLFSARMSNAEAVQALRNALRGAKTLAERRYMMKVAGEALGYSPETGFPGSAPGLVPPAEAGEIRDLFSTDRLNLVLNTQQEMAQGAAKNIWGNEPDALEQYPAWELVRVAAVDVPRGLIRRGKGVLEPVPEDAWDTANGRWVAALLATGDTEAQSIFDATERMVARKDSDVWAALGDGAGGHDDALGNDYEPFAFNSGMGRVEVSRQEFADLGGSLDDLAPSDTDFGSGTVKLPKGRFDPDILQQLKTGLESGDIKFRVKVEVV
;
A
#
# COMPACT_ATOMS: atom_id res chain seq x y z
N MET A 1 -16.49 -14.34 8.03
CA MET A 1 -15.45 -13.31 7.85
C MET A 1 -14.93 -13.48 6.45
N THR A 2 -14.80 -12.42 5.66
CA THR A 2 -14.19 -12.51 4.33
C THR A 2 -12.66 -12.58 4.46
N LEU A 3 -11.96 -13.07 3.42
CA LEU A 3 -10.50 -13.12 3.37
C LEU A 3 -9.88 -11.72 3.59
N ALA A 4 -10.48 -10.69 3.00
CA ALA A 4 -10.04 -9.30 3.21
C ALA A 4 -10.20 -8.83 4.67
N GLN A 5 -11.28 -9.23 5.34
CA GLN A 5 -11.46 -8.95 6.77
C GLN A 5 -10.43 -9.69 7.61
N GLN A 6 -10.16 -10.95 7.29
CA GLN A 6 -9.14 -11.74 7.98
C GLN A 6 -7.75 -11.13 7.81
N PHE A 7 -7.37 -10.75 6.59
CA PHE A 7 -6.11 -10.08 6.33
C PHE A 7 -5.99 -8.75 7.11
N ALA A 8 -7.06 -7.94 7.13
CA ALA A 8 -7.07 -6.69 7.90
C ALA A 8 -6.92 -6.91 9.41
N GLU A 9 -7.45 -8.02 9.95
CA GLU A 9 -7.32 -8.39 11.36
C GLU A 9 -5.94 -8.96 11.70
N ASP A 10 -5.32 -9.63 10.74
CA ASP A 10 -4.04 -10.32 10.94
C ASP A 10 -2.83 -9.37 10.94
N ARG A 11 -2.98 -8.16 10.41
CA ARG A 11 -1.91 -7.15 10.45
C ARG A 11 -1.63 -6.67 11.87
N ALA A 12 -0.36 -6.43 12.17
CA ALA A 12 0.06 -5.85 13.46
C ALA A 12 -0.26 -4.36 13.53
N ASP A 13 -0.68 -3.86 14.70
CA ASP A 13 -0.75 -2.41 14.93
C ASP A 13 0.66 -1.84 15.00
N LEU A 14 0.94 -0.83 14.17
CA LEU A 14 2.22 -0.12 14.14
C LEU A 14 2.02 1.36 14.47
N PRO A 15 1.92 1.72 15.77
CA PRO A 15 1.99 3.10 16.19
C PRO A 15 3.34 3.68 15.79
N THR A 16 3.36 4.81 15.08
CA THR A 16 4.60 5.33 14.54
C THR A 16 4.62 6.85 14.44
N SER A 17 5.76 7.44 14.82
CA SER A 17 6.07 8.84 14.59
C SER A 17 6.65 9.08 13.18
N LEU A 18 6.97 8.01 12.45
CA LEU A 18 7.58 8.09 11.13
C LEU A 18 6.68 8.77 10.11
N GLY A 19 7.26 9.63 9.30
CA GLY A 19 6.61 10.17 8.11
C GLY A 19 6.57 9.16 6.96
N SER A 20 5.83 9.48 5.90
CA SER A 20 5.67 8.56 4.76
C SER A 20 7.00 8.21 4.09
N ALA A 21 7.95 9.15 4.01
CA ALA A 21 9.27 8.88 3.43
C ALA A 21 10.13 7.94 4.28
N GLU A 22 9.97 7.99 5.59
CA GLU A 22 10.68 7.11 6.54
C GLU A 22 10.05 5.73 6.59
N LEU A 23 8.71 5.65 6.56
CA LEU A 23 7.99 4.38 6.51
C LEU A 23 8.39 3.54 5.30
N ARG A 24 8.58 4.16 4.13
CA ARG A 24 9.07 3.46 2.93
C ARG A 24 10.43 2.77 3.13
N LYS A 25 11.24 3.26 4.06
CA LYS A 25 12.54 2.63 4.39
C LYS A 25 12.43 1.39 5.27
N LEU A 26 11.26 1.13 5.86
CA LEU A 26 11.03 -0.05 6.69
C LEU A 26 11.03 -1.37 5.90
N GLY A 27 10.91 -1.29 4.59
CA GLY A 27 10.78 -2.46 3.73
C GLY A 27 9.33 -2.93 3.58
N ASN A 28 9.07 -3.50 2.43
CA ASN A 28 7.72 -3.86 1.98
C ASN A 28 7.05 -4.88 2.88
N ASP A 29 7.82 -5.85 3.40
CA ASP A 29 7.29 -6.92 4.24
C ASP A 29 6.73 -6.39 5.57
N VAL A 30 7.36 -5.37 6.15
CA VAL A 30 6.86 -4.73 7.37
C VAL A 30 5.58 -3.97 7.09
N LEU A 31 5.54 -3.21 6.01
CA LEU A 31 4.38 -2.38 5.66
C LEU A 31 3.16 -3.23 5.31
N ARG A 32 3.33 -4.32 4.55
CA ARG A 32 2.24 -5.26 4.22
C ARG A 32 1.59 -5.87 5.46
N GLN A 33 2.40 -6.22 6.44
CA GLN A 33 1.95 -6.89 7.66
C GLN A 33 1.50 -5.94 8.77
N SER A 34 1.54 -4.63 8.52
CA SER A 34 1.24 -3.62 9.52
C SER A 34 -0.01 -2.82 9.19
N LEU A 35 -0.74 -2.45 10.24
CA LEU A 35 -1.78 -1.42 10.20
C LEU A 35 -1.19 -0.13 10.77
N PHE A 36 -1.09 0.90 9.97
CA PHE A 36 -0.47 2.16 10.36
C PHE A 36 -1.09 3.36 9.66
N SER A 37 -0.80 4.53 10.19
CA SER A 37 -0.87 5.81 9.49
C SER A 37 0.39 6.59 9.83
N ALA A 38 1.03 7.19 8.83
CA ALA A 38 2.23 7.99 9.06
C ALA A 38 1.98 9.04 10.16
N ARG A 39 2.90 9.15 11.12
CA ARG A 39 2.87 10.06 12.27
C ARG A 39 1.78 9.76 13.32
N MET A 40 1.07 8.66 13.22
CA MET A 40 0.10 8.21 14.23
C MET A 40 0.81 7.38 15.30
N SER A 41 1.49 8.03 16.22
CA SER A 41 2.30 7.39 17.27
C SER A 41 1.50 6.88 18.46
N ASN A 42 0.23 7.25 18.59
CA ASN A 42 -0.62 6.81 19.68
C ASN A 42 -1.23 5.42 19.35
N ALA A 43 -0.98 4.43 20.21
CA ALA A 43 -1.43 3.06 20.01
C ALA A 43 -2.97 2.93 20.02
N GLU A 44 -3.65 3.70 20.88
CA GLU A 44 -5.11 3.71 20.93
C GLU A 44 -5.72 4.30 19.66
N ALA A 45 -5.06 5.29 19.03
CA ALA A 45 -5.49 5.84 17.74
C ALA A 45 -5.34 4.79 16.61
N VAL A 46 -4.27 3.99 16.59
CA VAL A 46 -4.12 2.87 15.63
C VAL A 46 -5.16 1.79 15.90
N GLN A 47 -5.45 1.49 17.17
CA GLN A 47 -6.52 0.56 17.53
C GLN A 47 -7.91 1.08 17.11
N ALA A 48 -8.14 2.39 17.21
CA ALA A 48 -9.37 3.02 16.72
C ALA A 48 -9.48 2.89 15.18
N LEU A 49 -8.36 3.02 14.44
CA LEU A 49 -8.31 2.77 13.00
C LEU A 49 -8.72 1.33 12.68
N ARG A 50 -8.19 0.35 13.40
CA ARG A 50 -8.59 -1.06 13.28
C ARG A 50 -10.08 -1.25 13.51
N ASN A 51 -10.59 -0.68 14.57
CA ASN A 51 -12.01 -0.77 14.94
C ASN A 51 -12.92 -0.12 13.87
N ALA A 52 -12.50 1.02 13.32
CA ALA A 52 -13.24 1.69 12.24
C ALA A 52 -13.27 0.86 10.96
N LEU A 53 -12.16 0.23 10.59
CA LEU A 53 -12.09 -0.65 9.41
C LEU A 53 -12.94 -1.91 9.58
N ARG A 54 -13.02 -2.44 10.80
CA ARG A 54 -13.74 -3.67 11.14
C ARG A 54 -15.24 -3.46 11.33
N GLY A 55 -15.63 -2.41 12.05
CA GLY A 55 -16.99 -2.25 12.58
C GLY A 55 -17.92 -1.45 11.70
N ALA A 56 -17.39 -0.53 10.89
CA ALA A 56 -18.21 0.39 10.09
C ALA A 56 -18.38 -0.09 8.64
N LYS A 57 -19.57 0.08 8.11
CA LYS A 57 -19.92 -0.34 6.74
C LYS A 57 -19.56 0.70 5.68
N THR A 58 -19.61 1.98 6.04
CA THR A 58 -19.38 3.08 5.11
C THR A 58 -18.14 3.90 5.48
N LEU A 59 -17.56 4.56 4.49
CA LEU A 59 -16.44 5.48 4.72
C LEU A 59 -16.82 6.63 5.68
N ALA A 60 -18.06 7.10 5.60
CA ALA A 60 -18.57 8.15 6.48
C ALA A 60 -18.61 7.71 7.94
N GLU A 61 -19.10 6.49 8.22
CA GLU A 61 -19.09 5.90 9.56
C GLU A 61 -17.67 5.72 10.09
N ARG A 62 -16.74 5.21 9.25
CA ARG A 62 -15.33 5.05 9.63
C ARG A 62 -14.69 6.38 10.01
N ARG A 63 -14.90 7.42 9.20
CA ARG A 63 -14.41 8.78 9.51
C ARG A 63 -14.98 9.31 10.81
N TYR A 64 -16.28 9.12 11.03
CA TYR A 64 -16.93 9.54 12.26
C TYR A 64 -16.29 8.84 13.48
N MET A 65 -16.12 7.52 13.43
CA MET A 65 -15.47 6.78 14.52
C MET A 65 -14.05 7.29 14.78
N MET A 66 -13.28 7.56 13.74
CA MET A 66 -11.92 8.10 13.90
C MET A 66 -11.92 9.50 14.51
N LYS A 67 -12.81 10.38 14.08
CA LYS A 67 -12.91 11.75 14.65
C LYS A 67 -13.27 11.70 16.13
N VAL A 68 -14.27 10.90 16.50
CA VAL A 68 -14.64 10.69 17.92
C VAL A 68 -13.45 10.15 18.72
N ALA A 69 -12.69 9.20 18.17
CA ALA A 69 -11.51 8.69 18.84
C ALA A 69 -10.43 9.76 19.01
N GLY A 70 -10.16 10.58 17.97
CA GLY A 70 -9.21 11.68 18.06
C GLY A 70 -9.57 12.70 19.15
N GLU A 71 -10.84 13.08 19.22
CA GLU A 71 -11.37 13.97 20.27
C GLU A 71 -11.21 13.34 21.66
N ALA A 72 -11.57 12.07 21.82
CA ALA A 72 -11.47 11.35 23.10
C ALA A 72 -10.01 11.20 23.57
N LEU A 73 -9.07 11.07 22.64
CA LEU A 73 -7.63 11.00 22.91
C LEU A 73 -6.98 12.38 23.11
N GLY A 74 -7.74 13.46 23.01
CA GLY A 74 -7.26 14.82 23.18
C GLY A 74 -6.30 15.28 22.08
N TYR A 75 -6.41 14.71 20.88
CA TYR A 75 -5.57 15.11 19.75
C TYR A 75 -5.85 16.56 19.32
N SER A 76 -4.78 17.30 19.06
CA SER A 76 -4.81 18.61 18.41
C SER A 76 -3.87 18.62 17.19
N PRO A 77 -4.29 19.20 16.04
CA PRO A 77 -3.42 19.32 14.88
C PRO A 77 -2.12 20.09 15.16
N GLU A 78 -2.18 21.04 16.08
CA GLU A 78 -1.05 21.93 16.42
C GLU A 78 -0.01 21.25 17.33
N THR A 79 -0.47 20.38 18.25
CA THR A 79 0.37 19.81 19.30
C THR A 79 0.47 18.27 19.27
N GLY A 80 -0.35 17.61 18.47
CA GLY A 80 -0.43 16.15 18.42
C GLY A 80 -1.24 15.57 19.60
N PHE A 81 -0.88 14.38 20.06
CA PHE A 81 -1.50 13.73 21.21
C PHE A 81 -0.89 14.23 22.53
N PRO A 82 -1.69 14.31 23.63
CA PRO A 82 -1.17 14.64 24.94
C PRO A 82 -0.02 13.71 25.35
N GLY A 83 1.05 14.28 25.87
CA GLY A 83 2.22 13.52 26.30
C GLY A 83 3.18 13.10 25.19
N SER A 84 2.89 13.43 23.95
CA SER A 84 3.85 13.25 22.85
C SER A 84 5.06 14.16 23.04
N ALA A 85 6.26 13.66 22.70
CA ALA A 85 7.45 14.48 22.76
C ALA A 85 7.31 15.69 21.80
N PRO A 86 7.73 16.90 22.21
CA PRO A 86 7.70 18.07 21.34
C PRO A 86 8.44 17.83 20.03
N GLY A 87 7.80 18.16 18.90
CA GLY A 87 8.38 18.01 17.56
C GLY A 87 8.27 16.61 16.95
N LEU A 88 7.73 15.62 17.66
CA LEU A 88 7.52 14.27 17.15
C LEU A 88 6.53 14.27 15.97
N VAL A 89 5.49 15.06 16.05
CA VAL A 89 4.55 15.34 14.97
C VAL A 89 4.67 16.83 14.63
N PRO A 90 5.11 17.19 13.41
CA PRO A 90 5.13 18.59 13.00
C PRO A 90 3.73 19.21 13.12
N PRO A 91 3.61 20.43 13.61
CA PRO A 91 2.33 21.12 13.67
C PRO A 91 1.65 21.13 12.29
N ALA A 92 0.34 20.94 12.29
CA ALA A 92 -0.49 21.07 11.10
C ALA A 92 -1.60 22.08 11.37
N GLU A 93 -2.10 22.73 10.32
CA GLU A 93 -3.33 23.48 10.41
C GLU A 93 -4.52 22.52 10.40
N ALA A 94 -5.56 22.85 11.14
CA ALA A 94 -6.78 22.04 11.21
C ALA A 94 -7.39 21.88 9.80
N GLY A 95 -7.65 20.64 9.42
CA GLY A 95 -8.22 20.30 8.11
C GLY A 95 -7.19 20.04 6.98
N GLU A 96 -5.91 20.31 7.19
CA GLU A 96 -4.88 19.95 6.23
C GLU A 96 -4.63 18.44 6.19
N ILE A 97 -3.97 17.96 5.10
CA ILE A 97 -3.60 16.55 4.95
C ILE A 97 -2.62 16.06 6.04
N ARG A 98 -1.88 16.98 6.68
CA ARG A 98 -0.98 16.69 7.80
C ARG A 98 -1.71 16.51 9.12
N ASP A 99 -2.90 17.09 9.25
CA ASP A 99 -3.80 16.86 10.39
C ASP A 99 -4.32 15.41 10.33
N LEU A 100 -3.95 14.59 11.30
CA LEU A 100 -4.19 13.13 11.31
C LEU A 100 -5.68 12.78 11.30
N PHE A 101 -6.55 13.64 11.77
CA PHE A 101 -8.00 13.43 11.84
C PHE A 101 -8.78 14.34 10.88
N SER A 102 -8.12 15.04 9.98
CA SER A 102 -8.79 15.77 8.90
C SER A 102 -9.56 14.82 7.98
N THR A 103 -10.59 15.34 7.34
CA THR A 103 -11.41 14.54 6.40
C THR A 103 -10.56 13.95 5.28
N ASP A 104 -9.66 14.74 4.70
CA ASP A 104 -8.83 14.32 3.58
C ASP A 104 -7.80 13.25 4.01
N ARG A 105 -7.19 13.45 5.17
CA ARG A 105 -6.26 12.46 5.73
C ARG A 105 -6.95 11.14 6.06
N LEU A 106 -8.11 11.19 6.70
CA LEU A 106 -8.88 10.00 7.04
C LEU A 106 -9.36 9.26 5.79
N ASN A 107 -9.81 9.99 4.76
CA ASN A 107 -10.17 9.38 3.48
C ASN A 107 -8.99 8.62 2.87
N LEU A 108 -7.83 9.26 2.79
CA LEU A 108 -6.62 8.64 2.25
C LEU A 108 -6.27 7.36 3.01
N VAL A 109 -6.16 7.44 4.34
CA VAL A 109 -5.74 6.30 5.18
C VAL A 109 -6.76 5.17 5.12
N LEU A 110 -8.05 5.47 5.32
CA LEU A 110 -9.10 4.44 5.37
C LEU A 110 -9.27 3.73 4.03
N ASN A 111 -9.25 4.47 2.92
CA ASN A 111 -9.33 3.88 1.58
C ASN A 111 -8.10 3.03 1.28
N THR A 112 -6.89 3.55 1.47
CA THR A 112 -5.65 2.79 1.24
C THR A 112 -5.63 1.50 2.06
N GLN A 113 -5.96 1.55 3.35
CA GLN A 113 -5.96 0.35 4.19
C GLN A 113 -7.02 -0.68 3.79
N GLN A 114 -8.16 -0.22 3.31
CA GLN A 114 -9.21 -1.11 2.78
C GLN A 114 -8.78 -1.73 1.44
N GLU A 115 -8.24 -0.93 0.53
CA GLU A 115 -7.76 -1.39 -0.77
C GLU A 115 -6.63 -2.41 -0.62
N MET A 116 -5.69 -2.18 0.30
CA MET A 116 -4.63 -3.13 0.64
C MET A 116 -5.21 -4.49 1.10
N ALA A 117 -6.23 -4.47 1.96
CA ALA A 117 -6.86 -5.70 2.43
C ALA A 117 -7.61 -6.44 1.30
N GLN A 118 -8.25 -5.70 0.42
CA GLN A 118 -8.95 -6.28 -0.74
C GLN A 118 -7.97 -6.83 -1.77
N GLY A 119 -6.91 -6.09 -2.08
CA GLY A 119 -5.87 -6.51 -3.02
C GLY A 119 -5.13 -7.76 -2.53
N ALA A 120 -4.80 -7.83 -1.24
CA ALA A 120 -4.21 -9.01 -0.64
C ALA A 120 -5.12 -10.24 -0.75
N ALA A 121 -6.41 -10.08 -0.42
CA ALA A 121 -7.38 -11.18 -0.53
C ALA A 121 -7.52 -11.66 -1.98
N LYS A 122 -7.56 -10.74 -2.93
CA LYS A 122 -7.60 -11.06 -4.37
C LYS A 122 -6.33 -11.77 -4.82
N ASN A 123 -5.17 -11.33 -4.33
CA ASN A 123 -3.89 -11.96 -4.63
C ASN A 123 -3.85 -13.41 -4.14
N ILE A 124 -4.27 -13.66 -2.90
CA ILE A 124 -4.36 -15.02 -2.33
C ILE A 124 -5.28 -15.88 -3.19
N TRP A 125 -6.50 -15.40 -3.44
CA TRP A 125 -7.49 -16.17 -4.16
C TRP A 125 -7.10 -16.42 -5.64
N GLY A 126 -6.53 -15.42 -6.29
CA GLY A 126 -6.07 -15.53 -7.66
C GLY A 126 -4.87 -16.49 -7.84
N ASN A 127 -4.15 -16.79 -6.77
CA ASN A 127 -3.03 -17.75 -6.78
C ASN A 127 -3.42 -19.17 -6.31
N GLU A 128 -4.70 -19.42 -6.01
CA GLU A 128 -5.19 -20.80 -5.78
C GLU A 128 -5.00 -21.64 -7.05
N PRO A 129 -4.70 -22.95 -6.92
CA PRO A 129 -4.41 -23.81 -8.07
C PRO A 129 -5.46 -23.78 -9.18
N ASP A 130 -6.75 -23.84 -8.81
CA ASP A 130 -7.86 -23.79 -9.77
C ASP A 130 -7.95 -22.45 -10.51
N ALA A 131 -7.62 -21.35 -9.81
CA ALA A 131 -7.59 -20.01 -10.40
C ALA A 131 -6.39 -19.82 -11.35
N LEU A 132 -5.23 -20.39 -11.01
CA LEU A 132 -4.05 -20.39 -11.86
C LEU A 132 -4.27 -21.20 -13.14
N GLU A 133 -4.96 -22.32 -13.05
CA GLU A 133 -5.27 -23.15 -14.22
C GLU A 133 -6.16 -22.40 -15.22
N GLN A 134 -7.17 -21.66 -14.74
CA GLN A 134 -8.12 -20.96 -15.58
C GLN A 134 -7.63 -19.59 -16.03
N TYR A 135 -6.93 -18.88 -15.16
CA TYR A 135 -6.48 -17.50 -15.32
C TYR A 135 -5.00 -17.36 -14.96
N PRO A 136 -4.08 -17.72 -15.86
CA PRO A 136 -2.65 -17.76 -15.57
C PRO A 136 -1.99 -16.38 -15.45
N ALA A 137 -2.67 -15.32 -15.87
CA ALA A 137 -2.11 -13.99 -15.91
C ALA A 137 -3.08 -12.93 -15.36
N TRP A 138 -2.55 -11.76 -15.04
CA TRP A 138 -3.30 -10.55 -14.77
C TRP A 138 -2.98 -9.46 -15.77
N GLU A 139 -3.93 -8.58 -15.96
CA GLU A 139 -3.75 -7.32 -16.68
C GLU A 139 -3.89 -6.14 -15.70
N LEU A 140 -2.94 -5.22 -15.71
CA LEU A 140 -3.01 -3.97 -14.97
C LEU A 140 -3.96 -3.01 -15.69
N VAL A 141 -5.04 -2.64 -15.04
CA VAL A 141 -6.07 -1.76 -15.61
C VAL A 141 -6.44 -0.64 -14.65
N ARG A 142 -7.04 0.41 -15.18
CA ARG A 142 -7.62 1.45 -14.34
C ARG A 142 -9.00 1.00 -13.84
N VAL A 143 -9.13 0.87 -12.51
CA VAL A 143 -10.37 0.43 -11.85
C VAL A 143 -11.12 1.58 -11.16
N ALA A 144 -10.45 2.69 -10.90
CA ALA A 144 -11.06 3.87 -10.30
C ALA A 144 -10.78 5.13 -11.12
N ALA A 145 -11.78 6.02 -11.18
CA ALA A 145 -11.59 7.33 -11.78
C ALA A 145 -10.60 8.18 -10.96
N VAL A 146 -9.86 9.03 -11.63
CA VAL A 146 -9.01 10.04 -10.99
C VAL A 146 -9.73 11.38 -10.99
N ASP A 147 -9.68 12.11 -9.86
CA ASP A 147 -10.32 13.42 -9.72
C ASP A 147 -9.65 14.49 -10.59
N VAL A 148 -8.37 14.31 -10.89
CA VAL A 148 -7.58 15.23 -11.71
C VAL A 148 -7.18 14.50 -12.99
N PRO A 149 -7.59 14.96 -14.18
CA PRO A 149 -7.17 14.38 -15.45
C PRO A 149 -5.65 14.38 -15.60
N ARG A 150 -5.14 13.43 -16.37
CA ARG A 150 -3.70 13.39 -16.71
C ARG A 150 -3.25 14.69 -17.37
N GLY A 151 -2.03 15.09 -17.09
CA GLY A 151 -1.47 16.33 -17.61
C GLY A 151 -1.95 17.60 -16.88
N LEU A 152 -2.71 17.44 -15.82
CA LEU A 152 -3.12 18.54 -14.97
C LEU A 152 -2.71 18.28 -13.52
N ILE A 153 -2.32 19.35 -12.82
CA ILE A 153 -2.07 19.33 -11.37
C ILE A 153 -3.05 20.30 -10.70
N ARG A 154 -3.61 19.88 -9.57
CA ARG A 154 -4.48 20.76 -8.77
C ARG A 154 -3.61 21.63 -7.86
N ARG A 155 -3.69 22.94 -8.07
CA ARG A 155 -3.07 23.93 -7.17
C ARG A 155 -4.15 24.72 -6.44
N GLY A 156 -4.08 24.71 -5.12
CA GLY A 156 -5.05 25.40 -4.27
C GLY A 156 -6.48 24.87 -4.44
N LYS A 157 -7.48 25.71 -4.13
CA LYS A 157 -8.89 25.35 -4.19
C LYS A 157 -9.42 25.38 -5.64
N GLY A 158 -9.18 24.30 -6.38
CA GLY A 158 -9.88 24.07 -7.64
C GLY A 158 -9.19 24.58 -8.91
N VAL A 159 -8.00 25.11 -8.83
CA VAL A 159 -7.22 25.50 -10.01
C VAL A 159 -6.51 24.28 -10.58
N LEU A 160 -6.73 23.97 -11.87
CA LEU A 160 -6.03 22.93 -12.61
C LEU A 160 -5.01 23.60 -13.53
N GLU A 161 -3.74 23.25 -13.38
CA GLU A 161 -2.65 23.77 -14.21
C GLU A 161 -2.04 22.66 -15.07
N PRO A 162 -1.66 22.93 -16.32
CA PRO A 162 -0.96 21.97 -17.15
C PRO A 162 0.39 21.55 -16.54
N VAL A 163 0.72 20.27 -16.69
CA VAL A 163 2.03 19.72 -16.32
C VAL A 163 2.69 19.22 -17.60
N PRO A 164 4.00 19.42 -17.80
CA PRO A 164 4.74 18.86 -18.93
C PRO A 164 4.55 17.32 -19.00
N GLU A 165 4.52 16.78 -20.21
CA GLU A 165 4.25 15.36 -20.44
C GLU A 165 5.32 14.46 -19.78
N ASP A 166 6.55 14.89 -19.77
CA ASP A 166 7.69 14.23 -19.11
C ASP A 166 7.59 14.17 -17.58
N ALA A 167 6.70 15.00 -16.99
CA ALA A 167 6.40 14.98 -15.57
C ALA A 167 5.16 14.13 -15.21
N TRP A 168 4.54 13.45 -16.20
CA TRP A 168 3.37 12.62 -15.94
C TRP A 168 3.77 11.26 -15.38
N ASP A 169 3.34 10.99 -14.19
CA ASP A 169 3.41 9.65 -13.62
C ASP A 169 2.25 8.79 -14.17
N THR A 170 2.48 8.12 -15.28
CA THR A 170 1.49 7.31 -15.99
C THR A 170 1.62 5.84 -15.65
N ALA A 171 0.51 5.08 -15.71
CA ALA A 171 0.53 3.64 -15.53
C ALA A 171 1.48 2.95 -16.54
N ASN A 172 1.50 3.41 -17.79
CA ASN A 172 2.40 2.89 -18.81
C ASN A 172 3.88 3.13 -18.46
N GLY A 173 4.22 4.32 -17.93
CA GLY A 173 5.58 4.62 -17.49
C GLY A 173 6.02 3.70 -16.35
N ARG A 174 5.16 3.45 -15.37
CA ARG A 174 5.43 2.51 -14.27
C ARG A 174 5.54 1.06 -14.76
N TRP A 175 4.69 0.66 -15.70
CA TRP A 175 4.75 -0.66 -16.30
C TRP A 175 6.09 -0.88 -17.02
N VAL A 176 6.50 0.06 -17.87
CA VAL A 176 7.79 0.00 -18.57
C VAL A 176 8.95 -0.03 -17.57
N ALA A 177 8.91 0.77 -16.51
CA ALA A 177 9.95 0.76 -15.48
C ALA A 177 10.02 -0.60 -14.76
N ALA A 178 8.89 -1.22 -14.45
CA ALA A 178 8.83 -2.55 -13.85
C ALA A 178 9.36 -3.64 -14.78
N LEU A 179 9.01 -3.59 -16.07
CA LEU A 179 9.56 -4.49 -17.10
C LEU A 179 11.09 -4.39 -17.22
N LEU A 180 11.61 -3.17 -17.22
CA LEU A 180 13.06 -2.93 -17.27
C LEU A 180 13.77 -3.43 -15.99
N ALA A 181 13.14 -3.27 -14.84
CA ALA A 181 13.70 -3.70 -13.56
C ALA A 181 13.76 -5.23 -13.44
N THR A 182 12.78 -5.93 -13.96
CA THR A 182 12.66 -7.40 -13.85
C THR A 182 13.27 -8.15 -15.02
N GLY A 183 13.33 -7.53 -16.19
CA GLY A 183 13.75 -8.20 -17.42
C GLY A 183 12.73 -9.24 -17.92
N ASP A 184 11.45 -9.11 -17.56
CA ASP A 184 10.39 -10.01 -18.03
C ASP A 184 10.14 -9.82 -19.54
N THR A 185 10.77 -10.67 -20.35
CA THR A 185 10.71 -10.60 -21.81
C THR A 185 9.36 -11.03 -22.39
N GLU A 186 8.60 -11.85 -21.67
CA GLU A 186 7.28 -12.29 -22.10
C GLU A 186 6.28 -11.12 -21.95
N ALA A 187 6.21 -10.53 -20.77
CA ALA A 187 5.36 -9.36 -20.52
C ALA A 187 5.76 -8.16 -21.39
N GLN A 188 7.07 -7.97 -21.64
CA GLN A 188 7.57 -6.95 -22.58
C GLN A 188 7.07 -7.22 -24.01
N SER A 189 7.15 -8.45 -24.50
CA SER A 189 6.70 -8.80 -25.86
C SER A 189 5.20 -8.58 -26.05
N ILE A 190 4.39 -8.93 -25.04
CA ILE A 190 2.95 -8.68 -25.07
C ILE A 190 2.67 -7.17 -25.09
N PHE A 191 3.36 -6.40 -24.27
CA PHE A 191 3.19 -4.94 -24.22
C PHE A 191 3.57 -4.27 -25.54
N ASP A 192 4.70 -4.64 -26.14
CA ASP A 192 5.18 -4.10 -27.40
C ASP A 192 4.22 -4.40 -28.57
N ALA A 193 3.58 -5.57 -28.54
CA ALA A 193 2.66 -5.99 -29.59
C ALA A 193 1.25 -5.42 -29.45
N THR A 194 0.80 -5.14 -28.23
CA THR A 194 -0.64 -4.89 -27.94
C THR A 194 -0.92 -3.65 -27.10
N GLU A 195 0.10 -3.03 -26.51
CA GLU A 195 0.02 -1.97 -25.50
C GLU A 195 -0.74 -2.39 -24.23
N ARG A 196 -1.03 -3.68 -24.06
CA ARG A 196 -1.68 -4.23 -22.87
C ARG A 196 -0.65 -4.55 -21.79
N MET A 197 -0.95 -4.19 -20.56
CA MET A 197 -0.09 -4.39 -19.41
C MET A 197 -0.38 -5.74 -18.74
N VAL A 198 -0.05 -6.82 -19.46
CA VAL A 198 -0.32 -8.21 -19.07
C VAL A 198 0.97 -8.91 -18.68
N ALA A 199 0.94 -9.62 -17.55
CA ALA A 199 2.03 -10.51 -17.12
C ALA A 199 1.46 -11.74 -16.40
N ARG A 200 2.24 -12.82 -16.39
CA ARG A 200 1.94 -14.02 -15.60
C ARG A 200 1.74 -13.65 -14.13
N LYS A 201 0.96 -14.43 -13.41
CA LYS A 201 0.70 -14.20 -11.98
C LYS A 201 1.94 -14.36 -11.11
N ASP A 202 2.87 -15.21 -11.51
CA ASP A 202 4.18 -15.43 -10.86
C ASP A 202 5.30 -14.48 -11.33
N SER A 203 4.99 -13.50 -12.17
CA SER A 203 5.96 -12.52 -12.64
C SER A 203 6.38 -11.53 -11.55
N ASP A 204 7.68 -11.26 -11.47
CA ASP A 204 8.25 -10.23 -10.58
C ASP A 204 7.82 -8.81 -10.94
N VAL A 205 7.21 -8.59 -12.10
CA VAL A 205 6.67 -7.28 -12.52
C VAL A 205 5.68 -6.74 -11.51
N TRP A 206 4.86 -7.60 -10.89
CA TRP A 206 3.89 -7.19 -9.88
C TRP A 206 4.54 -6.63 -8.63
N ALA A 207 5.62 -7.24 -8.16
CA ALA A 207 6.41 -6.72 -7.05
C ALA A 207 7.10 -5.39 -7.43
N ALA A 208 7.68 -5.33 -8.64
CA ALA A 208 8.37 -4.13 -9.13
C ALA A 208 7.44 -2.92 -9.30
N LEU A 209 6.15 -3.12 -9.62
CA LEU A 209 5.16 -2.05 -9.64
C LEU A 209 4.95 -1.40 -8.28
N GLY A 210 5.04 -2.20 -7.21
CA GLY A 210 4.78 -1.74 -5.85
C GLY A 210 6.01 -1.32 -5.07
N ASP A 211 7.22 -1.70 -5.47
CA ASP A 211 8.48 -1.39 -4.77
C ASP A 211 9.09 -0.03 -5.14
N GLY A 212 8.47 0.65 -6.12
CA GLY A 212 8.95 1.95 -6.59
C GLY A 212 10.01 1.85 -7.69
N ALA A 213 10.11 0.73 -8.42
CA ALA A 213 10.96 0.62 -9.61
C ALA A 213 10.75 1.82 -10.54
N GLY A 214 11.83 2.39 -11.02
CA GLY A 214 11.80 3.64 -11.80
C GLY A 214 11.72 4.91 -10.96
N GLY A 215 11.86 4.84 -9.62
CA GLY A 215 11.97 6.00 -8.74
C GLY A 215 10.63 6.60 -8.30
N HIS A 216 9.56 5.83 -8.33
CA HIS A 216 8.22 6.27 -7.92
C HIS A 216 8.08 6.33 -6.39
N ASP A 217 8.04 7.53 -5.85
CA ASP A 217 8.04 7.83 -4.41
C ASP A 217 6.73 7.49 -3.68
N ASP A 218 5.64 7.24 -4.38
CA ASP A 218 4.33 6.94 -3.82
C ASP A 218 4.02 5.44 -3.75
N ALA A 219 4.97 4.59 -4.11
CA ALA A 219 4.88 3.13 -4.03
C ALA A 219 4.60 2.65 -2.59
N LEU A 220 3.77 1.61 -2.46
CA LEU A 220 3.33 1.06 -1.17
C LEU A 220 4.08 -0.21 -0.77
N GLY A 221 4.88 -0.78 -1.67
CA GLY A 221 5.61 -2.00 -1.43
C GLY A 221 4.80 -3.28 -1.56
N ASN A 222 3.62 -3.22 -2.17
CA ASN A 222 2.77 -4.39 -2.39
C ASN A 222 3.04 -4.98 -3.78
N ASP A 223 2.99 -6.30 -3.88
CA ASP A 223 2.92 -7.06 -5.15
C ASP A 223 1.47 -7.22 -5.66
N TYR A 224 0.55 -6.49 -5.04
CA TYR A 224 -0.88 -6.42 -5.37
C TYR A 224 -1.40 -4.99 -5.22
N GLU A 225 -2.60 -4.73 -5.72
CA GLU A 225 -3.23 -3.42 -5.60
C GLU A 225 -3.61 -3.04 -4.16
N PRO A 226 -3.52 -1.78 -3.78
CA PRO A 226 -2.96 -0.67 -4.56
C PRO A 226 -1.42 -0.73 -4.54
N PHE A 227 -0.82 -0.60 -5.71
CA PHE A 227 0.64 -0.57 -5.85
C PHE A 227 1.24 0.75 -5.35
N ALA A 228 0.46 1.80 -5.41
CA ALA A 228 0.85 3.15 -5.01
C ALA A 228 -0.33 3.91 -4.39
N PHE A 229 -0.02 4.93 -3.61
CA PHE A 229 -1.05 5.80 -3.03
C PHE A 229 -1.91 6.44 -4.10
N ASN A 230 -3.24 6.28 -3.98
CA ASN A 230 -4.22 6.89 -4.87
C ASN A 230 -4.01 6.57 -6.37
N SER A 231 -3.48 5.39 -6.67
CA SER A 231 -3.14 5.01 -8.05
C SER A 231 -4.38 4.82 -8.94
N GLY A 232 -5.48 4.36 -8.38
CA GLY A 232 -6.69 3.97 -9.11
C GLY A 232 -6.46 2.80 -10.07
N MET A 233 -5.32 2.14 -9.99
CA MET A 233 -4.99 0.94 -10.77
C MET A 233 -5.32 -0.31 -9.98
N GLY A 234 -5.76 -1.33 -10.70
CA GLY A 234 -6.01 -2.66 -10.17
C GLY A 234 -5.69 -3.70 -11.23
N ARG A 235 -5.91 -4.96 -10.91
CA ARG A 235 -5.68 -6.08 -11.84
C ARG A 235 -7.01 -6.71 -12.23
N VAL A 236 -7.08 -7.26 -13.43
CA VAL A 236 -8.16 -8.14 -13.88
C VAL A 236 -7.56 -9.47 -14.32
N GLU A 237 -8.35 -10.53 -14.17
CA GLU A 237 -7.97 -11.87 -14.61
C GLU A 237 -7.91 -11.92 -16.13
N VAL A 238 -6.83 -12.54 -16.68
CA VAL A 238 -6.70 -12.87 -18.09
C VAL A 238 -6.85 -14.36 -18.23
N SER A 239 -7.82 -14.79 -19.05
CA SER A 239 -8.10 -16.22 -19.22
C SER A 239 -6.93 -16.94 -19.91
N ARG A 240 -6.83 -18.24 -19.68
CA ARG A 240 -5.81 -19.09 -20.32
C ARG A 240 -5.80 -18.96 -21.84
N GLN A 241 -6.99 -18.93 -22.46
CA GLN A 241 -7.09 -18.77 -23.92
C GLN A 241 -6.61 -17.39 -24.37
N GLU A 242 -7.07 -16.34 -23.71
CA GLU A 242 -6.68 -14.97 -24.04
C GLU A 242 -5.17 -14.75 -23.84
N PHE A 243 -4.60 -15.30 -22.76
CA PHE A 243 -3.17 -15.20 -22.52
C PHE A 243 -2.33 -15.89 -23.60
N ALA A 244 -2.76 -17.09 -24.05
CA ALA A 244 -2.13 -17.78 -25.17
C ALA A 244 -2.25 -16.99 -26.48
N ASP A 245 -3.40 -16.39 -26.76
CA ASP A 245 -3.64 -15.56 -27.95
C ASP A 245 -2.76 -14.29 -27.95
N LEU A 246 -2.36 -13.80 -26.78
CA LEU A 246 -1.40 -12.70 -26.60
C LEU A 246 0.06 -13.16 -26.73
N GLY A 247 0.31 -14.47 -26.92
CA GLY A 247 1.65 -15.05 -27.01
C GLY A 247 2.29 -15.43 -25.67
N GLY A 248 1.48 -15.46 -24.60
CA GLY A 248 1.95 -15.89 -23.29
C GLY A 248 2.18 -17.40 -23.17
N SER A 249 3.18 -17.80 -22.37
CA SER A 249 3.49 -19.20 -22.10
C SER A 249 2.50 -19.80 -21.10
N LEU A 250 2.00 -20.98 -21.41
CA LEU A 250 1.12 -21.75 -20.55
C LEU A 250 1.86 -22.81 -19.73
N ASP A 251 3.19 -22.73 -19.67
CA ASP A 251 4.00 -23.60 -18.84
C ASP A 251 3.59 -23.48 -17.36
N ASP A 252 3.85 -24.53 -16.57
CA ASP A 252 3.43 -24.64 -15.18
C ASP A 252 3.72 -23.35 -14.39
N LEU A 253 2.66 -22.76 -13.84
CA LEU A 253 2.73 -21.62 -12.95
C LEU A 253 3.08 -22.10 -11.55
N ALA A 254 4.12 -21.55 -10.96
CA ALA A 254 4.36 -21.72 -9.54
C ALA A 254 3.35 -20.85 -8.76
N PRO A 255 2.63 -21.39 -7.77
CA PRO A 255 1.90 -20.55 -6.84
C PRO A 255 2.85 -19.54 -6.21
N SER A 256 2.53 -18.24 -6.26
CA SER A 256 3.35 -17.27 -5.54
C SER A 256 3.28 -17.61 -4.06
N ASP A 257 4.43 -17.55 -3.38
CA ASP A 257 4.51 -17.76 -1.93
C ASP A 257 3.89 -16.55 -1.23
N THR A 258 2.56 -16.53 -1.20
CA THR A 258 1.76 -15.49 -0.56
C THR A 258 1.53 -15.78 0.92
N ASP A 259 2.50 -16.45 1.57
CA ASP A 259 2.43 -16.64 3.01
C ASP A 259 2.64 -15.32 3.75
N PHE A 260 1.53 -14.64 4.00
CA PHE A 260 1.48 -13.38 4.74
C PHE A 260 1.77 -13.54 6.24
N GLY A 261 2.14 -14.72 6.74
CA GLY A 261 2.16 -14.96 8.18
C GLY A 261 3.31 -15.77 8.76
N SER A 262 4.13 -16.45 7.98
CA SER A 262 5.13 -17.40 8.52
C SER A 262 6.59 -17.00 8.35
N GLY A 263 6.90 -15.93 7.62
CA GLY A 263 8.26 -15.49 7.34
C GLY A 263 8.94 -14.73 8.48
N THR A 264 10.25 -14.68 8.45
CA THR A 264 11.06 -13.77 9.29
C THR A 264 11.28 -12.46 8.54
N VAL A 265 10.81 -11.35 9.09
CA VAL A 265 11.11 -10.01 8.54
C VAL A 265 12.51 -9.62 8.96
N LYS A 266 13.40 -9.43 7.99
CA LYS A 266 14.78 -8.98 8.23
C LYS A 266 14.86 -7.47 8.04
N LEU A 267 15.17 -6.75 9.12
CA LEU A 267 15.43 -5.32 9.10
C LEU A 267 16.93 -5.06 8.89
N PRO A 268 17.39 -4.61 7.71
CA PRO A 268 18.81 -4.41 7.45
C PRO A 268 19.38 -3.24 8.25
N LYS A 269 20.41 -3.47 9.09
CA LYS A 269 21.12 -2.49 9.96
C LYS A 269 21.70 -1.38 9.11
N GLY A 270 21.73 -1.00 8.16
CA GLY A 270 22.39 0.13 7.45
C GLY A 270 21.42 1.05 6.74
N ARG A 271 20.13 0.69 6.72
CA ARG A 271 19.10 1.45 6.01
C ARG A 271 18.24 2.32 6.92
N PHE A 272 18.37 2.18 8.23
CA PHE A 272 17.56 2.89 9.19
C PHE A 272 18.38 3.92 9.93
N ASP A 273 17.76 5.06 10.18
CA ASP A 273 18.21 5.96 11.23
C ASP A 273 18.31 5.16 12.54
N PRO A 274 19.43 5.28 13.31
CA PRO A 274 19.62 4.57 14.58
C PRO A 274 18.47 4.78 15.57
N ASP A 275 17.89 5.97 15.59
CA ASP A 275 16.77 6.31 16.49
C ASP A 275 15.48 5.59 16.07
N ILE A 276 15.22 5.44 14.78
CA ILE A 276 14.09 4.68 14.24
C ILE A 276 14.24 3.19 14.58
N LEU A 277 15.44 2.65 14.40
CA LEU A 277 15.74 1.26 14.74
C LEU A 277 15.54 1.00 16.23
N GLN A 278 15.95 1.95 17.07
CA GLN A 278 15.76 1.85 18.52
C GLN A 278 14.28 1.93 18.92
N GLN A 279 13.49 2.79 18.29
CA GLN A 279 12.04 2.87 18.53
C GLN A 279 11.33 1.56 18.15
N LEU A 280 11.66 0.98 16.99
CA LEU A 280 11.13 -0.32 16.57
C LEU A 280 11.50 -1.43 17.55
N LYS A 281 12.76 -1.50 18.00
CA LYS A 281 13.22 -2.46 19.00
C LYS A 281 12.48 -2.30 20.31
N THR A 282 12.37 -1.07 20.82
CA THR A 282 11.67 -0.77 22.06
C THR A 282 10.19 -1.15 21.96
N GLY A 283 9.52 -0.83 20.86
CA GLY A 283 8.13 -1.21 20.63
C GLY A 283 7.92 -2.74 20.53
N LEU A 284 8.88 -3.46 19.94
CA LEU A 284 8.87 -4.92 19.90
C LEU A 284 9.10 -5.54 21.29
N GLU A 285 10.05 -5.01 22.06
CA GLU A 285 10.38 -5.47 23.40
C GLU A 285 9.27 -5.17 24.43
N SER A 286 8.63 -4.00 24.32
CA SER A 286 7.49 -3.62 25.17
C SER A 286 6.20 -4.37 24.81
N GLY A 287 6.14 -4.95 23.62
CA GLY A 287 4.93 -5.58 23.08
C GLY A 287 3.88 -4.60 22.54
N ASP A 288 4.24 -3.31 22.42
CA ASP A 288 3.40 -2.30 21.77
C ASP A 288 3.34 -2.53 20.24
N ILE A 289 4.40 -3.10 19.68
CA ILE A 289 4.46 -3.56 18.30
C ILE A 289 4.48 -5.09 18.31
N LYS A 290 3.43 -5.71 17.77
CA LYS A 290 3.31 -7.17 17.67
C LYS A 290 3.21 -7.57 16.20
N PHE A 291 4.26 -8.16 15.67
CA PHE A 291 4.20 -8.86 14.39
C PHE A 291 3.84 -10.33 14.62
N ARG A 292 3.04 -10.90 13.73
CA ARG A 292 2.83 -12.36 13.71
C ARG A 292 4.06 -13.13 13.24
N VAL A 293 5.01 -12.43 12.66
CA VAL A 293 6.26 -12.96 12.13
C VAL A 293 7.42 -12.58 13.04
N LYS A 294 8.44 -13.40 13.02
CA LYS A 294 9.69 -13.11 13.72
C LYS A 294 10.38 -11.92 13.01
N VAL A 295 10.70 -10.87 13.76
CA VAL A 295 11.46 -9.72 13.26
C VAL A 295 12.91 -9.89 13.69
N GLU A 296 13.82 -9.93 12.73
CA GLU A 296 15.27 -9.97 12.98
C GLU A 296 15.90 -8.68 12.43
N VAL A 297 16.71 -8.03 13.28
CA VAL A 297 17.53 -6.90 12.86
C VAL A 297 18.88 -7.46 12.45
N VAL A 298 19.19 -7.48 11.16
CA VAL A 298 20.39 -8.06 10.56
C VAL A 298 21.35 -7.01 10.02
#